data_99993cbd92a8dec870e12e85994a76ba
#
_entry.id   99993cbd92a8dec870e12e85994a76ba
#
_cell.length_a   1.000
_cell.length_b   1.000
_cell.length_c   1.000
_cell.angle_alpha   90.00
_cell.angle_beta   90.00
_cell.angle_gamma   90.00
#
_symmetry.space_group_name_H-M   'P 1'
#
loop_
_entity.id
_entity.type
_entity.pdbx_description
1 polymer ?
#
loop_
_entity_poly.entity_id
_entity_poly.type
_entity_poly.pdbx_seq_one_letter_code
_entity_poly.pdbx_strand_id
1 'polypeptide(L)'
;MKLGNLISRCRQPFFVALVVATLWAHGVAQSGPEQGGTELQIWTSGGHSVPGGRGNTGIWNAGLRYGWILTGAHLPGLLRGRFEYAVDAVPAYLIFQPHNTAYGVGLNPLNLKWNFVSRGRVVPYLELSGGTLFTTQEVPPGTSKVNFTPAAAFGAHFLGKKYAWSVEARYLHISNAGLTVPNPGINTLEVRLGIGEFRK
;
A
#
# COMPACT_ATOMS: atom_id res chain seq x y z
N MET A 1 36.55 7.20 -40.06
CA MET A 1 36.08 6.03 -39.31
C MET A 1 36.36 6.27 -37.83
N LYS A 2 35.32 6.63 -37.05
CA LYS A 2 35.44 6.87 -35.61
C LYS A 2 34.62 5.80 -34.87
N LEU A 3 35.34 4.86 -34.25
CA LEU A 3 34.80 4.01 -33.18
C LEU A 3 34.80 4.82 -31.86
N GLY A 4 33.67 5.03 -31.29
CA GLY A 4 33.57 5.64 -29.97
C GLY A 4 32.14 5.73 -29.52
N ASN A 5 31.80 5.07 -28.42
CA ASN A 5 30.64 5.14 -27.58
C ASN A 5 29.68 3.95 -27.61
N LEU A 6 30.14 2.89 -26.97
CA LEU A 6 29.28 1.78 -26.57
C LEU A 6 29.68 1.30 -25.16
N ILE A 7 29.69 2.21 -24.16
CA ILE A 7 29.77 1.82 -22.74
C ILE A 7 29.16 2.95 -21.89
N SER A 8 27.85 2.98 -21.75
CA SER A 8 27.20 3.67 -20.60
C SER A 8 25.69 3.37 -20.49
N ARG A 9 25.32 2.11 -20.36
CA ARG A 9 23.94 1.76 -19.95
C ARG A 9 23.96 0.45 -19.18
N CYS A 10 24.45 0.47 -17.93
CA CYS A 10 24.19 -0.62 -16.98
C CYS A 10 24.73 -0.25 -15.60
N ARG A 11 24.07 0.69 -14.90
CA ARG A 11 24.44 0.99 -13.51
C ARG A 11 23.23 1.48 -12.70
N GLN A 12 22.14 0.72 -12.63
CA GLN A 12 21.09 1.00 -11.62
C GLN A 12 20.13 -0.16 -11.32
N PRO A 13 20.57 -1.38 -10.99
CA PRO A 13 19.70 -2.26 -10.23
C PRO A 13 20.24 -2.65 -8.84
N PHE A 14 21.42 -2.17 -8.42
CA PHE A 14 22.05 -2.65 -7.19
C PHE A 14 21.58 -1.96 -5.89
N PHE A 15 21.00 -0.77 -5.95
CA PHE A 15 20.60 -0.07 -4.75
C PHE A 15 19.28 -0.56 -4.12
N VAL A 16 18.35 -1.09 -4.91
CA VAL A 16 17.07 -1.61 -4.40
C VAL A 16 17.25 -2.94 -3.68
N ALA A 17 18.21 -3.77 -4.10
CA ALA A 17 18.47 -5.06 -3.49
C ALA A 17 19.14 -4.96 -2.10
N LEU A 18 19.89 -3.90 -1.83
CA LEU A 18 20.62 -3.74 -0.56
C LEU A 18 19.71 -3.32 0.61
N VAL A 19 18.64 -2.56 0.35
CA VAL A 19 17.67 -2.15 1.39
C VAL A 19 16.81 -3.33 1.86
N VAL A 20 16.53 -4.30 0.98
CA VAL A 20 15.77 -5.50 1.31
C VAL A 20 16.58 -6.48 2.17
N ALA A 21 17.91 -6.53 2.03
CA ALA A 21 18.76 -7.49 2.72
C ALA A 21 19.02 -7.18 4.21
N THR A 22 18.91 -5.93 4.63
CA THR A 22 19.18 -5.52 6.03
C THR A 22 18.01 -5.74 7.00
N LEU A 23 16.82 -6.09 6.50
CA LEU A 23 15.63 -6.35 7.33
C LEU A 23 15.56 -7.80 7.86
N TRP A 24 16.56 -8.64 7.62
CA TRP A 24 16.48 -10.09 7.82
C TRP A 24 17.13 -10.63 9.09
N ALA A 25 17.66 -9.79 9.95
CA ALA A 25 18.38 -10.25 11.14
C ALA A 25 17.63 -9.90 12.43
N HIS A 26 16.76 -10.75 12.91
CA HIS A 26 16.52 -11.09 14.35
C HIS A 26 15.24 -11.95 14.45
N GLY A 27 15.43 -13.25 14.71
CA GLY A 27 14.31 -14.18 14.85
C GLY A 27 13.73 -14.13 16.25
N VAL A 28 12.77 -13.24 16.48
CA VAL A 28 11.83 -13.36 17.62
C VAL A 28 10.58 -14.08 17.10
N ALA A 29 10.00 -14.98 17.89
CA ALA A 29 8.74 -15.62 17.54
C ALA A 29 7.71 -14.53 17.29
N GLN A 30 7.04 -14.57 16.11
CA GLN A 30 6.10 -13.52 15.73
C GLN A 30 4.93 -13.46 16.71
N SER A 31 4.83 -12.37 17.45
CA SER A 31 3.60 -11.96 18.12
C SER A 31 2.64 -11.41 17.06
N GLY A 32 1.32 -11.56 17.24
CA GLY A 32 0.35 -10.83 16.44
C GLY A 32 0.35 -9.32 16.75
N PRO A 33 -0.62 -8.56 16.27
CA PRO A 33 -0.75 -7.14 16.60
C PRO A 33 -1.05 -6.96 18.09
N GLU A 34 -0.04 -6.66 18.90
CA GLU A 34 -0.13 -6.44 20.34
C GLU A 34 0.15 -4.98 20.69
N GLN A 35 -0.49 -4.47 21.75
CA GLN A 35 -0.29 -3.09 22.20
C GLN A 35 1.19 -2.77 22.45
N GLY A 36 1.63 -1.62 21.93
CA GLY A 36 3.02 -1.16 21.99
C GLY A 36 3.94 -1.83 20.98
N GLY A 37 3.41 -2.76 20.18
CA GLY A 37 4.15 -3.38 19.08
C GLY A 37 4.10 -2.55 17.80
N THR A 38 4.87 -2.99 16.82
CA THR A 38 4.96 -2.38 15.49
C THR A 38 4.71 -3.41 14.40
N GLU A 39 4.19 -2.96 13.24
CA GLU A 39 4.11 -3.70 11.98
C GLU A 39 5.14 -3.17 11.01
N LEU A 40 5.94 -4.05 10.42
CA LEU A 40 6.76 -3.74 9.24
C LEU A 40 6.35 -4.66 8.11
N GLN A 41 5.94 -4.11 6.96
CA GLN A 41 5.41 -4.90 5.86
C GLN A 41 5.89 -4.35 4.51
N ILE A 42 6.19 -5.26 3.59
CA ILE A 42 6.30 -5.00 2.15
C ILE A 42 5.02 -5.52 1.51
N TRP A 43 4.45 -4.74 0.61
CA TRP A 43 3.20 -5.12 -0.04
C TRP A 43 3.17 -4.74 -1.51
N THR A 44 2.33 -5.42 -2.27
CA THR A 44 1.96 -5.06 -3.64
C THR A 44 0.45 -5.16 -3.81
N SER A 45 -0.11 -4.33 -4.67
CA SER A 45 -1.53 -4.30 -4.96
C SER A 45 -1.77 -4.18 -6.45
N GLY A 46 -2.87 -4.74 -6.92
CA GLY A 46 -3.31 -4.59 -8.30
C GLY A 46 -4.82 -4.66 -8.40
N GLY A 47 -5.36 -3.93 -9.38
CA GLY A 47 -6.79 -3.86 -9.58
C GLY A 47 -7.21 -3.12 -10.84
N HIS A 48 -8.51 -2.91 -10.95
CA HIS A 48 -9.10 -2.26 -12.10
C HIS A 48 -10.21 -1.30 -11.69
N SER A 49 -10.46 -0.31 -12.54
CA SER A 49 -11.51 0.69 -12.32
C SER A 49 -12.90 0.05 -12.27
N VAL A 50 -13.73 0.60 -11.38
CA VAL A 50 -15.15 0.29 -11.21
C VAL A 50 -16.01 1.52 -11.49
N PRO A 51 -17.33 1.40 -11.68
CA PRO A 51 -18.22 2.52 -11.92
C PRO A 51 -18.13 3.65 -10.88
N GLY A 52 -18.45 4.89 -11.29
CA GLY A 52 -18.46 6.08 -10.43
C GLY A 52 -17.31 7.06 -10.66
N GLY A 53 -16.52 6.87 -11.73
CA GLY A 53 -15.42 7.74 -12.16
C GLY A 53 -14.99 7.39 -13.58
N ARG A 54 -13.76 7.81 -13.98
CA ARG A 54 -13.15 7.37 -15.24
C ARG A 54 -12.92 5.87 -15.22
N GLY A 55 -13.49 5.16 -16.17
CA GLY A 55 -13.35 3.73 -16.37
C GLY A 55 -12.10 3.34 -17.17
N ASN A 56 -11.99 2.02 -17.43
CA ASN A 56 -10.98 1.41 -18.30
C ASN A 56 -9.54 1.74 -17.89
N THR A 57 -9.29 1.71 -16.57
CA THR A 57 -7.99 2.03 -15.97
C THR A 57 -7.57 0.88 -15.05
N GLY A 58 -6.42 0.30 -15.35
CA GLY A 58 -5.76 -0.67 -14.47
C GLY A 58 -4.79 0.03 -13.52
N ILE A 59 -4.57 -0.52 -12.35
CA ILE A 59 -3.59 -0.01 -11.38
C ILE A 59 -2.74 -1.16 -10.87
N TRP A 60 -1.46 -0.88 -10.72
CA TRP A 60 -0.53 -1.68 -9.94
C TRP A 60 0.32 -0.75 -9.07
N ASN A 61 0.52 -1.15 -7.83
CA ASN A 61 1.39 -0.40 -6.91
C ASN A 61 2.10 -1.33 -5.93
N ALA A 62 3.20 -0.84 -5.37
CA ALA A 62 3.97 -1.55 -4.36
C ALA A 62 4.53 -0.57 -3.32
N GLY A 63 4.62 -1.01 -2.08
CA GLY A 63 5.01 -0.14 -1.00
C GLY A 63 5.56 -0.83 0.23
N LEU A 64 5.98 0.02 1.16
CA LEU A 64 6.49 -0.32 2.48
C LEU A 64 5.56 0.30 3.51
N ARG A 65 5.21 -0.47 4.53
CA ARG A 65 4.41 -0.02 5.68
C ARG A 65 5.23 -0.06 6.95
N TYR A 66 5.05 0.98 7.76
CA TYR A 66 5.42 0.97 9.16
C TYR A 66 4.21 1.37 10.01
N GLY A 67 3.80 0.48 10.90
CA GLY A 67 2.62 0.64 11.76
C GLY A 67 2.95 0.58 13.24
N TRP A 68 2.11 1.22 14.04
CA TRP A 68 2.17 1.22 15.50
C TRP A 68 0.84 0.73 16.07
N ILE A 69 0.86 -0.35 16.85
CA ILE A 69 -0.32 -0.87 17.55
C ILE A 69 -0.53 -0.05 18.83
N LEU A 70 -1.44 0.92 18.75
CA LEU A 70 -1.60 1.96 19.77
C LEU A 70 -2.40 1.50 20.99
N THR A 71 -3.33 0.54 20.80
CA THR A 71 -4.24 0.17 21.88
C THR A 71 -4.20 -1.32 22.22
N GLY A 72 -4.56 -1.64 23.45
CA GLY A 72 -4.98 -2.98 23.83
C GLY A 72 -6.28 -3.40 23.15
N ALA A 73 -6.76 -4.59 23.47
CA ALA A 73 -8.03 -5.05 22.91
C ALA A 73 -9.22 -4.34 23.57
N HIS A 74 -9.99 -3.62 22.78
CA HIS A 74 -11.20 -2.88 23.16
C HIS A 74 -12.42 -3.45 22.44
N LEU A 75 -13.60 -3.04 22.85
CA LEU A 75 -14.93 -3.45 22.42
C LEU A 75 -15.26 -4.92 22.76
N PRO A 76 -16.56 -5.24 22.92
CA PRO A 76 -17.00 -6.61 23.24
C PRO A 76 -17.24 -7.45 22.00
N GLY A 77 -17.30 -8.77 22.20
CA GLY A 77 -17.74 -9.73 21.21
C GLY A 77 -16.91 -9.75 19.93
N LEU A 78 -17.58 -9.79 18.80
CA LEU A 78 -16.97 -9.85 17.46
C LEU A 78 -16.25 -8.56 17.06
N LEU A 79 -16.58 -7.43 17.70
CA LEU A 79 -15.95 -6.13 17.42
C LEU A 79 -14.65 -5.94 18.22
N ARG A 80 -14.32 -6.88 19.12
CA ARG A 80 -13.10 -6.79 19.92
C ARG A 80 -11.87 -6.72 19.03
N GLY A 81 -11.08 -5.66 19.17
CA GLY A 81 -9.92 -5.41 18.33
C GLY A 81 -8.94 -4.43 18.94
N ARG A 82 -7.88 -4.17 18.20
CA ARG A 82 -6.79 -3.24 18.54
C ARG A 82 -6.64 -2.21 17.44
N PHE A 83 -6.50 -0.97 17.83
CA PHE A 83 -6.26 0.11 16.89
C PHE A 83 -4.79 0.21 16.53
N GLU A 84 -4.54 0.34 15.25
CA GLU A 84 -3.23 0.56 14.65
C GLU A 84 -3.26 1.81 13.80
N TYR A 85 -2.22 2.61 13.91
CA TYR A 85 -1.90 3.68 12.99
C TYR A 85 -0.69 3.28 12.16
N ALA A 86 -0.71 3.53 10.86
CA ALA A 86 0.42 3.21 10.00
C ALA A 86 0.67 4.28 8.94
N VAL A 87 1.90 4.27 8.40
CA VAL A 87 2.34 5.07 7.27
C VAL A 87 2.83 4.14 6.17
N ASP A 88 2.38 4.38 4.92
CA ASP A 88 2.88 3.66 3.75
C ASP A 88 3.71 4.60 2.86
N ALA A 89 4.94 4.20 2.55
CA ALA A 89 5.70 4.75 1.43
C ALA A 89 5.41 3.90 0.19
N VAL A 90 5.01 4.53 -0.92
CA VAL A 90 4.64 3.85 -2.16
C VAL A 90 5.56 4.29 -3.29
N PRO A 91 6.76 3.71 -3.40
CA PRO A 91 7.77 4.10 -4.39
C PRO A 91 7.39 3.73 -5.83
N ALA A 92 6.37 2.91 -6.03
CA ALA A 92 5.96 2.48 -7.36
C ALA A 92 4.44 2.49 -7.51
N TYR A 93 3.96 3.31 -8.45
CA TYR A 93 2.62 3.28 -9.02
C TYR A 93 2.72 3.16 -10.54
N LEU A 94 1.95 2.25 -11.12
CA LEU A 94 1.69 2.14 -12.55
C LEU A 94 0.19 2.25 -12.74
N ILE A 95 -0.23 3.24 -13.52
CA ILE A 95 -1.64 3.50 -13.82
C ILE A 95 -1.81 3.35 -15.32
N PHE A 96 -2.43 2.25 -15.72
CA PHE A 96 -2.64 1.85 -17.11
C PHE A 96 -3.93 2.51 -17.61
N GLN A 97 -3.79 3.70 -18.22
CA GLN A 97 -4.90 4.45 -18.81
C GLN A 97 -5.11 4.02 -20.27
N PRO A 98 -6.26 4.31 -20.90
CA PRO A 98 -6.55 3.83 -22.27
C PRO A 98 -5.51 4.21 -23.34
N HIS A 99 -4.81 5.33 -23.16
CA HIS A 99 -3.90 5.86 -24.18
C HIS A 99 -2.45 6.01 -23.70
N ASN A 100 -2.20 5.87 -22.40
CA ASN A 100 -0.86 5.98 -21.81
C ASN A 100 -0.76 5.23 -20.49
N THR A 101 0.46 5.06 -20.01
CA THR A 101 0.74 4.60 -18.65
C THR A 101 1.37 5.74 -17.86
N ALA A 102 0.76 6.10 -16.75
CA ALA A 102 1.33 7.02 -15.78
C ALA A 102 2.15 6.25 -14.75
N TYR A 103 3.37 6.70 -14.52
CA TYR A 103 4.23 6.22 -13.44
C TYR A 103 4.14 7.19 -12.28
N GLY A 104 4.20 6.70 -11.05
CA GLY A 104 4.06 7.57 -9.89
C GLY A 104 4.72 7.05 -8.63
N VAL A 105 4.74 7.95 -7.65
CA VAL A 105 5.15 7.67 -6.27
C VAL A 105 4.10 8.25 -5.33
N GLY A 106 3.92 7.63 -4.17
CA GLY A 106 2.93 8.06 -3.19
C GLY A 106 3.44 7.99 -1.77
N LEU A 107 2.75 8.71 -0.91
CA LEU A 107 2.89 8.62 0.53
C LEU A 107 1.49 8.59 1.13
N ASN A 108 1.18 7.56 1.92
CA ASN A 108 -0.06 7.47 2.67
C ASN A 108 0.27 7.68 4.16
N PRO A 109 0.23 8.92 4.64
CA PRO A 109 0.53 9.22 6.04
C PRO A 109 -0.60 8.82 6.98
N LEU A 110 -1.79 8.52 6.47
CA LEU A 110 -2.96 8.18 7.25
C LEU A 110 -3.43 6.78 6.88
N ASN A 111 -3.10 5.80 7.72
CA ASN A 111 -3.70 4.47 7.66
C ASN A 111 -4.21 4.13 9.07
N LEU A 112 -5.50 3.96 9.20
CA LEU A 112 -6.22 3.66 10.43
C LEU A 112 -6.75 2.23 10.33
N LYS A 113 -6.13 1.31 11.06
CA LYS A 113 -6.45 -0.11 10.99
C LYS A 113 -7.04 -0.62 12.31
N TRP A 114 -8.08 -1.41 12.22
CA TRP A 114 -8.69 -2.14 13.32
C TRP A 114 -8.42 -3.63 13.16
N ASN A 115 -7.48 -4.14 13.94
CA ASN A 115 -7.11 -5.56 13.98
C ASN A 115 -8.04 -6.29 14.95
N PHE A 116 -8.92 -7.15 14.46
CA PHE A 116 -9.83 -7.94 15.30
C PHE A 116 -9.08 -8.97 16.12
N VAL A 117 -9.53 -9.18 17.35
CA VAL A 117 -8.95 -10.24 18.21
C VAL A 117 -9.38 -11.60 17.66
N SER A 118 -8.41 -12.44 17.36
CA SER A 118 -8.61 -13.82 16.94
C SER A 118 -7.94 -14.79 17.91
N ARG A 119 -8.51 -15.98 18.04
CA ARG A 119 -7.93 -17.07 18.84
C ARG A 119 -6.94 -17.92 18.05
N GLY A 120 -6.84 -17.70 16.74
CA GLY A 120 -5.99 -18.48 15.84
C GLY A 120 -4.90 -17.61 15.19
N ARG A 121 -4.33 -18.14 14.10
CA ARG A 121 -3.28 -17.50 13.32
C ARG A 121 -3.81 -16.54 12.25
N VAL A 122 -5.13 -16.41 12.11
CA VAL A 122 -5.77 -15.51 11.17
C VAL A 122 -6.32 -14.32 11.94
N VAL A 123 -5.85 -13.12 11.63
CA VAL A 123 -6.28 -11.86 12.26
C VAL A 123 -6.97 -11.00 11.21
N PRO A 124 -8.30 -10.99 11.16
CA PRO A 124 -9.02 -10.09 10.26
C PRO A 124 -8.79 -8.63 10.64
N TYR A 125 -8.90 -7.72 9.67
CA TYR A 125 -8.84 -6.28 9.93
C TYR A 125 -9.71 -5.48 8.97
N LEU A 126 -10.05 -4.26 9.39
CA LEU A 126 -10.59 -3.18 8.58
C LEU A 126 -9.57 -2.06 8.54
N GLU A 127 -9.48 -1.37 7.40
CA GLU A 127 -8.57 -0.23 7.24
C GLU A 127 -9.25 0.90 6.48
N LEU A 128 -9.04 2.13 6.96
CA LEU A 128 -9.28 3.37 6.23
C LEU A 128 -7.94 4.03 6.01
N SER A 129 -7.69 4.50 4.81
CA SER A 129 -6.42 5.14 4.49
C SER A 129 -6.59 6.38 3.61
N GLY A 130 -5.58 7.23 3.63
CA GLY A 130 -5.51 8.42 2.78
C GLY A 130 -4.08 8.84 2.55
N GLY A 131 -3.80 9.30 1.34
CA GLY A 131 -2.47 9.71 0.94
C GLY A 131 -2.47 10.61 -0.28
N THR A 132 -1.27 10.86 -0.75
CA THR A 132 -0.96 11.65 -1.95
C THR A 132 -0.27 10.79 -2.98
N LEU A 133 -0.54 11.08 -4.25
CA LEU A 133 0.02 10.42 -5.42
C LEU A 133 0.55 11.48 -6.38
N PHE A 134 1.82 11.38 -6.74
CA PHE A 134 2.49 12.20 -7.75
C PHE A 134 2.78 11.34 -8.96
N THR A 135 2.38 11.80 -10.16
CA THR A 135 2.48 11.01 -11.39
C THR A 135 3.19 11.76 -12.51
N THR A 136 3.79 11.02 -13.44
CA THR A 136 4.46 11.56 -14.64
C THR A 136 3.47 12.13 -15.66
N GLN A 137 2.26 11.58 -15.70
CA GLN A 137 1.16 12.00 -16.55
C GLN A 137 -0.04 12.39 -15.71
N GLU A 138 -0.97 13.14 -16.26
CA GLU A 138 -2.24 13.46 -15.60
C GLU A 138 -3.09 12.21 -15.38
N VAL A 139 -3.69 12.11 -14.21
CA VAL A 139 -4.51 10.97 -13.78
C VAL A 139 -5.82 11.47 -13.14
N PRO A 140 -6.98 11.24 -13.77
CA PRO A 140 -7.20 10.80 -15.16
C PRO A 140 -6.64 11.81 -16.18
N PRO A 141 -6.54 11.43 -17.47
CA PRO A 141 -6.12 12.38 -18.52
C PRO A 141 -6.98 13.66 -18.55
N GLY A 142 -6.35 14.81 -18.71
CA GLY A 142 -6.99 16.12 -18.70
C GLY A 142 -7.27 16.68 -17.29
N THR A 143 -6.62 16.15 -16.24
CA THR A 143 -6.85 16.59 -14.84
C THR A 143 -5.57 17.05 -14.14
N SER A 144 -4.94 16.23 -13.32
CA SER A 144 -3.79 16.60 -12.49
C SER A 144 -2.75 15.48 -12.40
N LYS A 145 -1.50 15.88 -12.20
CA LYS A 145 -0.40 14.97 -11.83
C LYS A 145 -0.28 14.80 -10.32
N VAL A 146 -1.03 15.56 -9.53
CA VAL A 146 -1.11 15.46 -8.09
C VAL A 146 -2.51 15.04 -7.71
N ASN A 147 -2.63 13.91 -7.03
CA ASN A 147 -3.90 13.33 -6.64
C ASN A 147 -3.86 12.86 -5.18
N PHE A 148 -5.03 12.67 -4.61
CA PHE A 148 -5.25 12.06 -3.30
C PHE A 148 -5.81 10.66 -3.49
N THR A 149 -5.50 9.79 -2.51
CA THR A 149 -5.77 8.34 -2.58
C THR A 149 -6.51 7.83 -1.35
N PRO A 150 -7.71 8.37 -1.01
CA PRO A 150 -8.51 7.79 0.06
C PRO A 150 -8.94 6.36 -0.32
N ALA A 151 -8.90 5.46 0.67
CA ALA A 151 -9.29 4.08 0.47
C ALA A 151 -9.93 3.46 1.71
N ALA A 152 -10.75 2.44 1.48
CA ALA A 152 -11.28 1.56 2.50
C ALA A 152 -10.96 0.11 2.14
N ALA A 153 -10.62 -0.69 3.14
CA ALA A 153 -10.19 -2.06 2.91
C ALA A 153 -10.65 -3.01 4.02
N PHE A 154 -10.79 -4.26 3.62
CA PHE A 154 -10.97 -5.40 4.51
C PHE A 154 -9.94 -6.46 4.15
N GLY A 155 -9.27 -7.01 5.17
CA GLY A 155 -8.22 -8.00 4.97
C GLY A 155 -8.03 -8.93 6.15
N ALA A 156 -7.02 -9.79 6.03
CA ALA A 156 -6.58 -10.66 7.10
C ALA A 156 -5.06 -10.85 7.07
N HIS A 157 -4.46 -10.87 8.26
CA HIS A 157 -3.11 -11.35 8.49
C HIS A 157 -3.13 -12.84 8.78
N PHE A 158 -2.21 -13.57 8.16
CA PHE A 158 -1.95 -14.99 8.39
C PHE A 158 -0.60 -15.10 9.13
N LEU A 159 -0.65 -15.27 10.44
CA LEU A 159 0.54 -15.26 11.30
C LEU A 159 1.32 -16.56 11.13
N GLY A 160 2.52 -16.47 10.60
CA GLY A 160 3.49 -17.57 10.54
C GLY A 160 4.40 -17.65 11.76
N LYS A 161 5.45 -18.42 11.69
CA LYS A 161 6.45 -18.50 12.77
C LYS A 161 7.36 -17.26 12.83
N LYS A 162 7.72 -16.72 11.68
CA LYS A 162 8.63 -15.58 11.52
C LYS A 162 7.98 -14.41 10.80
N TYR A 163 7.13 -14.65 9.81
CA TYR A 163 6.48 -13.64 9.00
C TYR A 163 4.97 -13.79 9.05
N ALA A 164 4.25 -12.69 8.91
CA ALA A 164 2.84 -12.64 8.60
C ALA A 164 2.66 -12.37 7.11
N TRP A 165 1.74 -13.09 6.50
CA TRP A 165 1.20 -12.74 5.19
C TRP A 165 -0.07 -11.95 5.38
N SER A 166 -0.40 -11.07 4.47
CA SER A 166 -1.69 -10.39 4.44
C SER A 166 -2.33 -10.49 3.06
N VAL A 167 -3.64 -10.60 3.07
CA VAL A 167 -4.48 -10.48 1.86
C VAL A 167 -5.56 -9.47 2.17
N GLU A 168 -5.80 -8.56 1.24
CA GLU A 168 -6.73 -7.44 1.43
C GLU A 168 -7.49 -7.16 0.15
N ALA A 169 -8.79 -6.95 0.27
CA ALA A 169 -9.63 -6.34 -0.75
C ALA A 169 -9.79 -4.85 -0.42
N ARG A 170 -9.50 -3.98 -1.39
CA ARG A 170 -9.43 -2.53 -1.21
C ARG A 170 -10.24 -1.81 -2.28
N TYR A 171 -11.06 -0.86 -1.84
CA TYR A 171 -11.63 0.17 -2.68
C TYR A 171 -10.76 1.42 -2.57
N LEU A 172 -10.19 1.86 -3.69
CA LEU A 172 -9.33 3.03 -3.77
C LEU A 172 -9.98 4.08 -4.68
N HIS A 173 -10.04 5.32 -4.21
CA HIS A 173 -10.43 6.48 -5.00
C HIS A 173 -9.20 7.35 -5.29
N ILE A 174 -8.99 7.70 -6.57
CA ILE A 174 -7.94 8.65 -6.98
C ILE A 174 -8.62 9.88 -7.55
N SER A 175 -8.32 11.05 -6.98
CA SER A 175 -8.82 12.33 -7.48
C SER A 175 -7.94 13.49 -7.01
N ASN A 176 -8.02 14.60 -7.72
CA ASN A 176 -7.30 15.82 -7.35
C ASN A 176 -8.01 16.66 -6.27
N ALA A 177 -9.08 16.15 -5.65
CA ALA A 177 -9.88 16.84 -4.63
C ALA A 177 -10.39 18.23 -5.08
N GLY A 178 -10.55 18.46 -6.37
CA GLY A 178 -10.99 19.73 -6.93
C GLY A 178 -9.91 20.79 -7.09
N LEU A 179 -8.62 20.45 -6.95
CA LEU A 179 -7.50 21.37 -7.22
C LEU A 179 -7.47 21.83 -8.66
N THR A 180 -7.98 21.03 -9.59
CA THR A 180 -8.19 21.37 -11.00
C THR A 180 -9.53 20.86 -11.48
N VAL A 181 -10.08 21.51 -12.54
CA VAL A 181 -11.34 21.11 -13.18
C VAL A 181 -11.03 20.66 -14.61
N PRO A 182 -11.58 19.51 -15.05
CA PRO A 182 -12.52 18.61 -14.38
C PRO A 182 -11.87 17.70 -13.33
N ASN A 183 -12.68 17.13 -12.39
CA ASN A 183 -12.24 16.16 -11.40
C ASN A 183 -13.16 14.93 -11.38
N PRO A 184 -13.19 14.10 -12.43
CA PRO A 184 -14.05 12.92 -12.48
C PRO A 184 -13.61 11.79 -11.56
N GLY A 185 -12.34 11.78 -11.11
CA GLY A 185 -11.74 10.72 -10.32
C GLY A 185 -11.65 9.36 -11.02
N ILE A 186 -11.01 8.41 -10.36
CA ILE A 186 -10.97 6.98 -10.71
C ILE A 186 -11.30 6.20 -9.45
N ASN A 187 -12.25 5.29 -9.53
CA ASN A 187 -12.54 4.33 -8.46
C ASN A 187 -12.02 2.96 -8.89
N THR A 188 -11.29 2.27 -8.01
CA THR A 188 -10.77 0.93 -8.30
C THR A 188 -11.10 -0.05 -7.19
N LEU A 189 -11.26 -1.32 -7.58
CA LEU A 189 -11.16 -2.45 -6.66
C LEU A 189 -9.81 -3.13 -6.87
N GLU A 190 -9.09 -3.32 -5.78
CA GLU A 190 -7.75 -3.89 -5.77
C GLU A 190 -7.68 -5.08 -4.82
N VAL A 191 -6.76 -6.00 -5.13
CA VAL A 191 -6.29 -7.01 -4.19
C VAL A 191 -4.87 -6.63 -3.80
N ARG A 192 -4.60 -6.52 -2.49
CA ARG A 192 -3.28 -6.29 -1.93
C ARG A 192 -2.78 -7.57 -1.29
N LEU A 193 -1.52 -7.88 -1.54
CA LEU A 193 -0.77 -8.95 -0.90
C LEU A 193 0.42 -8.35 -0.16
N GLY A 194 0.63 -8.78 1.07
CA GLY A 194 1.73 -8.30 1.89
C GLY A 194 2.46 -9.42 2.61
N ILE A 195 3.73 -9.16 2.90
CA ILE A 195 4.55 -9.97 3.81
C ILE A 195 5.27 -9.05 4.77
N GLY A 196 5.25 -9.39 6.04
CA GLY A 196 5.86 -8.55 7.07
C GLY A 196 6.02 -9.26 8.40
N GLU A 197 6.25 -8.48 9.43
CA GLU A 197 6.38 -8.97 10.79
C GLU A 197 5.77 -7.97 11.78
N PHE A 198 5.25 -8.51 12.87
CA PHE A 198 4.89 -7.76 14.06
C PHE A 198 6.04 -7.90 15.07
N ARG A 199 6.49 -6.78 15.63
CA ARG A 199 7.53 -6.73 16.67
C ARG A 199 6.97 -6.05 17.91
N LYS A 200 7.38 -6.52 19.07
CA LYS A 200 7.10 -5.90 20.37
C LYS A 200 8.39 -5.49 21.04
#